data_a2de7d5c2e61d46e9af4d0b1a390f547
#
_entry.id   a2de7d5c2e61d46e9af4d0b1a390f547
#
_cell.length_a   1.000
_cell.length_b   1.000
_cell.length_c   1.000
_cell.angle_alpha   90.00
_cell.angle_beta   90.00
_cell.angle_gamma   90.00
#
_symmetry.space_group_name_H-M   'P 1'
#
loop_
_entity.id
_entity.type
_entity.pdbx_description
1 polymer ?
#
loop_
_entity_poly.entity_id
_entity_poly.type
_entity_poly.pdbx_seq_one_letter_code
_entity_poly.pdbx_strand_id
1 'polypeptide(L)'
;EVEKSFSLTMPMVGTVFPLEHIGVKMVSVFIVSLFTFISYRSTKFGGALNSIFTFAKLAAIFILIAGFVAGRVGSMENLFTPSSTIAPAGMALLIAFVAALNGTLLSYDGASNMLNVAGEIREPGKNIPRVLMGGIFICIVVYLLINAGIMYVLGIDTMAGSALVASDAAQRSFGVIGGGMVALFICISVLGTTIANILTPPRLTFAMARDGVFFSAAGKVHPRFNTPGNALVFHWVFMLPLIMTGSFYMLTDMYIFILWFFNLFFIAGIFILRKRMPVADRPYKVWGYPWMPVLVFLGNSLFLLLVIYKDVTAYLEGKSILMNSVAAIIMTVAGIPLYYFFKWRRGVMRIEDRG
;
A
#
# COMPACT_ATOMS: atom_id res chain seq x y z
N GLU A 1 18.82 -26.38 -1.82
CA GLU A 1 20.25 -25.97 -1.74
C GLU A 1 20.64 -24.99 -2.85
N VAL A 2 20.22 -25.21 -4.11
CA VAL A 2 20.54 -24.33 -5.26
C VAL A 2 19.92 -22.92 -5.08
N GLU A 3 18.76 -22.81 -4.48
CA GLU A 3 18.08 -21.52 -4.28
C GLU A 3 18.82 -20.55 -3.33
N LYS A 4 19.65 -21.07 -2.42
CA LYS A 4 20.46 -20.28 -1.48
C LYS A 4 21.94 -20.18 -1.87
N SER A 5 22.33 -20.78 -3.00
CA SER A 5 23.73 -20.78 -3.46
C SER A 5 24.22 -19.41 -3.92
N PHE A 6 23.32 -18.52 -4.33
CA PHE A 6 23.65 -17.16 -4.75
C PHE A 6 23.12 -16.15 -3.74
N SER A 7 24.03 -15.57 -2.96
CA SER A 7 23.69 -14.51 -1.99
C SER A 7 24.32 -13.19 -2.42
N LEU A 8 23.55 -12.12 -2.33
CA LEU A 8 24.01 -10.74 -2.55
C LEU A 8 23.91 -10.00 -1.23
N THR A 9 25.08 -9.62 -0.68
CA THR A 9 25.13 -8.78 0.51
C THR A 9 25.13 -7.32 0.07
N MET A 10 24.02 -6.62 0.30
CA MET A 10 23.91 -5.21 0.01
C MET A 10 24.09 -4.40 1.29
N PRO A 11 24.88 -3.31 1.27
CA PRO A 11 24.92 -2.38 2.39
C PRO A 11 23.49 -1.92 2.72
N MET A 12 23.07 -1.96 4.00
CA MET A 12 21.78 -1.56 4.51
C MET A 12 20.57 -2.47 4.18
N VAL A 13 20.70 -3.43 3.28
CA VAL A 13 19.62 -4.38 2.91
C VAL A 13 19.89 -5.78 3.49
N GLY A 14 21.15 -6.04 3.94
CA GLY A 14 21.56 -7.36 4.41
C GLY A 14 21.83 -8.34 3.27
N THR A 15 21.87 -9.63 3.61
CA THR A 15 22.07 -10.70 2.62
C THR A 15 20.76 -11.10 2.00
N VAL A 16 20.63 -10.90 0.70
CA VAL A 16 19.46 -11.24 -0.11
C VAL A 16 19.76 -12.48 -0.93
N PHE A 17 18.79 -13.35 -1.08
CA PHE A 17 18.85 -14.55 -1.90
C PHE A 17 17.96 -14.40 -3.14
N PRO A 18 18.48 -13.86 -4.26
CA PRO A 18 17.67 -13.59 -5.46
C PRO A 18 17.01 -14.83 -6.05
N LEU A 19 17.63 -16.01 -5.88
CA LEU A 19 17.10 -17.28 -6.39
C LEU A 19 16.13 -17.98 -5.43
N GLU A 20 15.99 -17.50 -4.20
CA GLU A 20 15.02 -18.05 -3.26
C GLU A 20 13.59 -17.82 -3.78
N HIS A 21 12.79 -18.90 -3.81
CA HIS A 21 11.45 -18.91 -4.39
C HIS A 21 11.38 -18.41 -5.85
N ILE A 22 12.38 -18.75 -6.67
CA ILE A 22 12.52 -18.23 -8.04
C ILE A 22 11.24 -18.42 -8.88
N GLY A 23 10.53 -19.52 -8.72
CA GLY A 23 9.27 -19.76 -9.42
C GLY A 23 8.21 -18.69 -9.13
N VAL A 24 8.04 -18.31 -7.85
CA VAL A 24 7.10 -17.26 -7.45
C VAL A 24 7.54 -15.90 -7.99
N LYS A 25 8.83 -15.60 -7.93
CA LYS A 25 9.40 -14.35 -8.48
C LYS A 25 9.20 -14.25 -9.99
N MET A 26 9.41 -15.34 -10.72
CA MET A 26 9.20 -15.36 -12.18
C MET A 26 7.72 -15.15 -12.56
N VAL A 27 6.78 -15.76 -11.83
CA VAL A 27 5.34 -15.52 -12.01
C VAL A 27 5.00 -14.06 -11.71
N SER A 28 5.56 -13.48 -10.64
CA SER A 28 5.38 -12.07 -10.29
C SER A 28 5.90 -11.13 -11.39
N VAL A 29 7.11 -11.39 -11.91
CA VAL A 29 7.69 -10.65 -13.03
C VAL A 29 6.81 -10.74 -14.27
N PHE A 30 6.31 -11.93 -14.58
CA PHE A 30 5.40 -12.14 -15.72
C PHE A 30 4.11 -11.32 -15.57
N ILE A 31 3.44 -11.39 -14.41
CA ILE A 31 2.19 -10.67 -14.16
C ILE A 31 2.40 -9.15 -14.23
N VAL A 32 3.45 -8.63 -13.58
CA VAL A 32 3.77 -7.20 -13.60
C VAL A 32 4.08 -6.73 -15.01
N SER A 33 4.85 -7.52 -15.78
CA SER A 33 5.18 -7.21 -17.17
C SER A 33 3.94 -7.22 -18.07
N LEU A 34 3.06 -8.20 -17.90
CA LEU A 34 1.80 -8.31 -18.64
C LEU A 34 0.90 -7.10 -18.39
N PHE A 35 0.68 -6.74 -17.12
CA PHE A 35 -0.17 -5.60 -16.78
C PHE A 35 0.46 -4.27 -17.17
N THR A 36 1.78 -4.13 -17.08
CA THR A 36 2.49 -2.96 -17.60
C THR A 36 2.31 -2.83 -19.12
N PHE A 37 2.43 -3.93 -19.86
CA PHE A 37 2.22 -3.96 -21.30
C PHE A 37 0.77 -3.59 -21.69
N ILE A 38 -0.22 -4.12 -20.97
CA ILE A 38 -1.63 -3.77 -21.16
C ILE A 38 -1.84 -2.28 -20.93
N SER A 39 -1.34 -1.75 -19.83
CA SER A 39 -1.46 -0.34 -19.44
C SER A 39 -0.70 0.59 -20.39
N TYR A 40 0.42 0.14 -20.93
CA TYR A 40 1.20 0.83 -21.95
C TYR A 40 0.41 0.98 -23.25
N ARG A 41 -0.32 -0.06 -23.67
CA ARG A 41 -1.15 -0.04 -24.89
C ARG A 41 -2.45 0.72 -24.71
N SER A 42 -3.09 0.64 -23.54
CA SER A 42 -4.40 1.26 -23.30
C SER A 42 -4.68 1.47 -21.82
N THR A 43 -4.73 2.72 -21.40
CA THR A 43 -5.18 3.08 -20.04
C THR A 43 -6.66 2.78 -19.83
N LYS A 44 -7.50 2.87 -20.87
CA LYS A 44 -8.93 2.55 -20.81
C LYS A 44 -9.16 1.06 -20.53
N PHE A 45 -8.44 0.18 -21.22
CA PHE A 45 -8.55 -1.26 -21.02
C PHE A 45 -8.03 -1.67 -19.63
N GLY A 46 -6.89 -1.09 -19.19
CA GLY A 46 -6.40 -1.29 -17.84
C GLY A 46 -7.40 -0.86 -16.77
N GLY A 47 -8.06 0.29 -16.96
CA GLY A 47 -9.13 0.77 -16.07
C GLY A 47 -10.36 -0.16 -16.05
N ALA A 48 -10.77 -0.68 -17.20
CA ALA A 48 -11.87 -1.65 -17.27
C ALA A 48 -11.55 -2.95 -16.53
N LEU A 49 -10.34 -3.50 -16.70
CA LEU A 49 -9.87 -4.66 -15.96
C LEU A 49 -9.85 -4.39 -14.45
N ASN A 50 -9.37 -3.22 -14.02
CA ASN A 50 -9.39 -2.84 -12.61
C ASN A 50 -10.81 -2.83 -12.03
N SER A 51 -11.80 -2.33 -12.80
CA SER A 51 -13.20 -2.35 -12.38
C SER A 51 -13.74 -3.78 -12.27
N ILE A 52 -13.47 -4.64 -13.25
CA ILE A 52 -13.87 -6.07 -13.22
C ILE A 52 -13.32 -6.75 -11.98
N PHE A 53 -12.01 -6.61 -11.71
CA PHE A 53 -11.39 -7.18 -10.52
C PHE A 53 -11.95 -6.61 -9.22
N THR A 54 -12.32 -5.32 -9.20
CA THR A 54 -12.93 -4.70 -8.02
C THR A 54 -14.30 -5.30 -7.71
N PHE A 55 -15.16 -5.47 -8.70
CA PHE A 55 -16.44 -6.13 -8.51
C PHE A 55 -16.28 -7.61 -8.14
N ALA A 56 -15.35 -8.31 -8.78
CA ALA A 56 -15.07 -9.72 -8.47
C ALA A 56 -14.59 -9.92 -7.02
N LYS A 57 -13.70 -9.04 -6.51
CA LYS A 57 -13.24 -9.12 -5.11
C LYS A 57 -14.35 -8.81 -4.11
N LEU A 58 -15.22 -7.83 -4.39
CA LEU A 58 -16.36 -7.55 -3.53
C LEU A 58 -17.33 -8.73 -3.49
N ALA A 59 -17.66 -9.30 -4.65
CA ALA A 59 -18.49 -10.49 -4.73
C ALA A 59 -17.88 -11.67 -3.96
N ALA A 60 -16.57 -11.90 -4.09
CA ALA A 60 -15.85 -12.94 -3.36
C ALA A 60 -15.95 -12.76 -1.83
N ILE A 61 -15.76 -11.55 -1.33
CA ILE A 61 -15.89 -11.26 0.10
C ILE A 61 -17.33 -11.51 0.59
N PHE A 62 -18.34 -11.07 -0.17
CA PHE A 62 -19.73 -11.32 0.19
C PHE A 62 -20.08 -12.80 0.18
N ILE A 63 -19.57 -13.59 -0.78
CA ILE A 63 -19.74 -15.05 -0.81
C ILE A 63 -19.13 -15.69 0.44
N LEU A 64 -17.93 -15.25 0.86
CA LEU A 64 -17.31 -15.77 2.08
C LEU A 64 -18.11 -15.42 3.33
N ILE A 65 -18.55 -14.18 3.49
CA ILE A 65 -19.35 -13.73 4.63
C ILE A 65 -20.67 -14.53 4.69
N ALA A 66 -21.37 -14.64 3.56
CA ALA A 66 -22.61 -15.41 3.48
C ALA A 66 -22.38 -16.88 3.83
N GLY A 67 -21.28 -17.47 3.37
CA GLY A 67 -20.96 -18.86 3.65
C GLY A 67 -20.55 -19.11 5.11
N PHE A 68 -19.89 -18.17 5.76
CA PHE A 68 -19.58 -18.29 7.18
C PHE A 68 -20.84 -18.30 8.05
N VAL A 69 -21.84 -17.52 7.67
CA VAL A 69 -23.14 -17.50 8.36
C VAL A 69 -24.00 -18.69 8.01
N ALA A 70 -24.11 -19.05 6.71
CA ALA A 70 -24.96 -20.13 6.22
C ALA A 70 -24.43 -21.52 6.59
N GLY A 71 -23.12 -21.69 6.74
CA GLY A 71 -22.48 -22.97 7.05
C GLY A 71 -22.83 -23.51 8.45
N ARG A 72 -23.37 -22.69 9.33
CA ARG A 72 -23.79 -23.05 10.71
C ARG A 72 -22.73 -23.80 11.55
N VAL A 73 -21.45 -23.66 11.17
CA VAL A 73 -20.32 -24.35 11.82
C VAL A 73 -19.71 -23.53 12.92
N GLY A 74 -20.07 -22.25 13.00
CA GLY A 74 -19.59 -21.32 14.01
C GLY A 74 -20.52 -21.24 15.21
N SER A 75 -20.04 -20.52 16.26
CA SER A 75 -20.81 -20.21 17.46
C SER A 75 -20.78 -18.71 17.74
N MET A 76 -21.93 -18.17 18.18
CA MET A 76 -21.98 -16.79 18.67
C MET A 76 -21.09 -16.59 19.91
N GLU A 77 -20.85 -17.64 20.69
CA GLU A 77 -19.96 -17.63 21.82
C GLU A 77 -18.53 -17.26 21.42
N ASN A 78 -18.06 -17.70 20.25
CA ASN A 78 -16.73 -17.37 19.72
C ASN A 78 -16.48 -15.86 19.54
N LEU A 79 -17.53 -15.06 19.38
CA LEU A 79 -17.41 -13.60 19.25
C LEU A 79 -17.14 -12.90 20.58
N PHE A 80 -17.53 -13.53 21.69
CA PHE A 80 -17.49 -12.90 23.01
C PHE A 80 -16.54 -13.61 23.98
N THR A 81 -16.03 -14.79 23.61
CA THR A 81 -15.05 -15.52 24.43
C THR A 81 -13.71 -14.78 24.42
N PRO A 82 -13.21 -14.32 25.57
CA PRO A 82 -11.90 -13.70 25.65
C PRO A 82 -10.81 -14.69 25.31
N SER A 83 -9.68 -14.19 24.77
CA SER A 83 -8.50 -15.02 24.52
C SER A 83 -7.97 -15.63 25.81
N SER A 84 -7.52 -16.87 25.72
CA SER A 84 -6.79 -17.55 26.78
C SER A 84 -5.38 -17.00 27.01
N THR A 85 -4.87 -16.25 26.03
CA THR A 85 -3.53 -15.65 26.06
C THR A 85 -3.52 -14.41 26.95
N ILE A 86 -2.58 -14.36 27.91
CA ILE A 86 -2.40 -13.18 28.76
C ILE A 86 -1.88 -12.03 27.92
N ALA A 87 -2.59 -10.91 27.92
CA ALA A 87 -2.17 -9.72 27.20
C ALA A 87 -0.85 -9.17 27.76
N PRO A 88 0.12 -8.80 26.91
CA PRO A 88 1.34 -8.18 27.39
C PRO A 88 1.03 -6.84 28.07
N ALA A 89 1.86 -6.42 29.02
CA ALA A 89 1.69 -5.19 29.78
C ALA A 89 2.77 -4.14 29.45
N GLY A 90 2.50 -2.87 29.76
CA GLY A 90 3.46 -1.78 29.61
C GLY A 90 3.90 -1.55 28.17
N MET A 91 5.21 -1.39 27.96
CA MET A 91 5.78 -1.11 26.61
C MET A 91 5.53 -2.25 25.62
N ALA A 92 5.51 -3.50 26.09
CA ALA A 92 5.22 -4.67 25.24
C ALA A 92 3.80 -4.62 24.66
N LEU A 93 2.82 -4.09 25.39
CA LEU A 93 1.45 -3.87 24.89
C LEU A 93 1.44 -2.82 23.77
N LEU A 94 2.17 -1.71 23.94
CA LEU A 94 2.27 -0.67 22.92
C LEU A 94 2.92 -1.20 21.63
N ILE A 95 3.97 -2.00 21.76
CA ILE A 95 4.65 -2.62 20.61
C ILE A 95 3.71 -3.59 19.89
N ALA A 96 2.98 -4.43 20.63
CA ALA A 96 2.00 -5.34 20.06
C ALA A 96 0.86 -4.60 19.36
N PHE A 97 0.38 -3.50 19.95
CA PHE A 97 -0.63 -2.63 19.33
C PHE A 97 -0.13 -1.99 18.03
N VAL A 98 1.10 -1.48 17.99
CA VAL A 98 1.71 -0.94 16.77
C VAL A 98 1.87 -2.00 15.70
N ALA A 99 2.26 -3.22 16.08
CA ALA A 99 2.35 -4.34 15.14
C ALA A 99 0.98 -4.68 14.52
N ALA A 100 -0.08 -4.69 15.33
CA ALA A 100 -1.45 -4.89 14.85
C ALA A 100 -1.93 -3.73 13.95
N LEU A 101 -1.60 -2.48 14.34
CA LEU A 101 -1.91 -1.30 13.52
C LEU A 101 -1.24 -1.34 12.15
N ASN A 102 -0.02 -1.85 12.04
CA ASN A 102 0.72 -1.89 10.78
C ASN A 102 -0.07 -2.63 9.69
N GLY A 103 -0.58 -3.83 9.96
CA GLY A 103 -1.44 -4.57 9.04
C GLY A 103 -2.78 -3.87 8.76
N THR A 104 -3.39 -3.28 9.78
CA THR A 104 -4.65 -2.55 9.65
C THR A 104 -4.49 -1.30 8.77
N LEU A 105 -3.44 -0.52 8.99
CA LEU A 105 -3.16 0.70 8.23
C LEU A 105 -2.90 0.39 6.75
N LEU A 106 -2.24 -0.73 6.44
CA LEU A 106 -2.07 -1.19 5.06
C LEU A 106 -3.42 -1.49 4.40
N SER A 107 -4.37 -2.07 5.14
CA SER A 107 -5.69 -2.41 4.61
C SER A 107 -6.53 -1.20 4.22
N TYR A 108 -6.25 -0.02 4.77
CA TYR A 108 -6.88 1.26 4.41
C TYR A 108 -6.06 2.12 3.45
N ASP A 109 -4.95 1.59 2.91
CA ASP A 109 -4.19 2.29 1.87
C ASP A 109 -4.97 2.37 0.56
N GLY A 110 -4.66 3.41 -0.22
CA GLY A 110 -5.27 3.65 -1.53
C GLY A 110 -6.06 4.95 -1.64
N ALA A 111 -6.45 5.58 -0.53
CA ALA A 111 -7.12 6.87 -0.55
C ALA A 111 -6.27 7.96 -1.24
N SER A 112 -4.96 7.94 -1.04
CA SER A 112 -3.99 8.84 -1.67
C SER A 112 -3.92 8.67 -3.19
N ASN A 113 -4.16 7.49 -3.72
CA ASN A 113 -4.17 7.23 -5.16
C ASN A 113 -5.26 8.01 -5.90
N MET A 114 -6.36 8.33 -5.23
CA MET A 114 -7.42 9.17 -5.81
C MET A 114 -6.94 10.59 -6.09
N LEU A 115 -6.02 11.13 -5.30
CA LEU A 115 -5.45 12.46 -5.51
C LEU A 115 -4.62 12.52 -6.79
N ASN A 116 -3.97 11.42 -7.19
CA ASN A 116 -3.18 11.33 -8.42
C ASN A 116 -4.04 11.42 -9.70
N VAL A 117 -5.34 11.17 -9.58
CA VAL A 117 -6.31 11.26 -10.69
C VAL A 117 -7.30 12.41 -10.51
N ALA A 118 -7.10 13.28 -9.52
CA ALA A 118 -8.03 14.37 -9.17
C ALA A 118 -8.33 15.31 -10.35
N GLY A 119 -7.35 15.53 -11.25
CA GLY A 119 -7.52 16.33 -12.46
C GLY A 119 -8.46 15.72 -13.51
N GLU A 120 -8.79 14.44 -13.40
CA GLU A 120 -9.72 13.74 -14.32
C GLU A 120 -11.15 13.68 -13.75
N ILE A 121 -11.36 14.12 -12.50
CA ILE A 121 -12.62 14.03 -11.78
C ILE A 121 -13.45 15.29 -12.01
N ARG A 122 -14.70 15.12 -12.41
CA ARG A 122 -15.66 16.23 -12.50
C ARG A 122 -16.00 16.76 -11.10
N GLU A 123 -16.04 18.07 -10.94
CA GLU A 123 -16.31 18.75 -9.66
C GLU A 123 -15.50 18.16 -8.48
N PRO A 124 -14.14 18.17 -8.55
CA PRO A 124 -13.30 17.44 -7.60
C PRO A 124 -13.52 17.89 -6.15
N GLY A 125 -13.81 19.17 -5.91
CA GLY A 125 -14.08 19.71 -4.57
C GLY A 125 -15.28 19.08 -3.85
N LYS A 126 -16.26 18.57 -4.61
CA LYS A 126 -17.45 17.89 -4.05
C LYS A 126 -17.32 16.36 -4.11
N ASN A 127 -16.85 15.84 -5.23
CA ASN A 127 -16.88 14.41 -5.49
C ASN A 127 -15.76 13.65 -4.78
N ILE A 128 -14.56 14.21 -4.67
CA ILE A 128 -13.44 13.55 -3.95
C ILE A 128 -13.81 13.28 -2.48
N PRO A 129 -14.27 14.26 -1.68
CA PRO A 129 -14.65 13.98 -0.30
C PRO A 129 -15.77 12.95 -0.15
N ARG A 130 -16.79 12.99 -1.02
CA ARG A 130 -17.90 12.05 -0.98
C ARG A 130 -17.48 10.62 -1.27
N VAL A 131 -16.67 10.43 -2.33
CA VAL A 131 -16.20 9.11 -2.73
C VAL A 131 -15.24 8.55 -1.69
N LEU A 132 -14.33 9.39 -1.13
CA LEU A 132 -13.42 8.96 -0.06
C LEU A 132 -14.17 8.54 1.21
N MET A 133 -15.10 9.38 1.69
CA MET A 133 -15.89 9.04 2.89
C MET A 133 -16.76 7.81 2.68
N GLY A 134 -17.46 7.74 1.54
CA GLY A 134 -18.29 6.59 1.20
C GLY A 134 -17.47 5.31 1.04
N GLY A 135 -16.32 5.39 0.36
CA GLY A 135 -15.41 4.26 0.18
C GLY A 135 -14.84 3.75 1.50
N ILE A 136 -14.37 4.64 2.38
CA ILE A 136 -13.86 4.27 3.71
C ILE A 136 -14.98 3.63 4.55
N PHE A 137 -16.19 4.19 4.53
CA PHE A 137 -17.33 3.63 5.26
C PHE A 137 -17.66 2.20 4.78
N ILE A 138 -17.70 1.99 3.47
CA ILE A 138 -17.90 0.64 2.89
C ILE A 138 -16.78 -0.31 3.33
N CYS A 139 -15.52 0.13 3.29
CA CYS A 139 -14.40 -0.68 3.76
C CYS A 139 -14.54 -1.06 5.24
N ILE A 140 -14.92 -0.12 6.11
CA ILE A 140 -15.13 -0.38 7.54
C ILE A 140 -16.20 -1.46 7.71
N VAL A 141 -17.36 -1.32 7.07
CA VAL A 141 -18.46 -2.29 7.16
C VAL A 141 -18.02 -3.67 6.67
N VAL A 142 -17.37 -3.74 5.51
CA VAL A 142 -16.91 -5.00 4.94
C VAL A 142 -15.85 -5.66 5.84
N TYR A 143 -14.90 -4.90 6.36
CA TYR A 143 -13.86 -5.43 7.25
C TYR A 143 -14.42 -5.91 8.59
N LEU A 144 -15.38 -5.20 9.16
CA LEU A 144 -16.08 -5.65 10.37
C LEU A 144 -16.84 -6.96 10.12
N LEU A 145 -17.56 -7.04 9.00
CA LEU A 145 -18.35 -8.23 8.67
C LEU A 145 -17.45 -9.45 8.40
N ILE A 146 -16.37 -9.31 7.64
CA ILE A 146 -15.49 -10.44 7.35
C ILE A 146 -14.74 -10.92 8.61
N ASN A 147 -14.25 -9.99 9.45
CA ASN A 147 -13.60 -10.36 10.70
C ASN A 147 -14.58 -11.01 11.69
N ALA A 148 -15.79 -10.46 11.83
CA ALA A 148 -16.82 -11.08 12.65
C ALA A 148 -17.21 -12.47 12.12
N GLY A 149 -17.31 -12.65 10.80
CA GLY A 149 -17.56 -13.96 10.19
C GLY A 149 -16.47 -14.98 10.46
N ILE A 150 -15.21 -14.57 10.37
CA ILE A 150 -14.06 -15.44 10.69
C ILE A 150 -14.05 -15.79 12.19
N MET A 151 -14.23 -14.78 13.07
CA MET A 151 -14.30 -15.01 14.53
C MET A 151 -15.46 -15.95 14.90
N TYR A 152 -16.62 -15.79 14.26
CA TYR A 152 -17.76 -16.66 14.46
C TYR A 152 -17.42 -18.13 14.20
N VAL A 153 -16.64 -18.41 13.13
CA VAL A 153 -16.26 -19.78 12.73
C VAL A 153 -15.10 -20.34 13.57
N LEU A 154 -14.06 -19.54 13.85
CA LEU A 154 -12.81 -20.04 14.41
C LEU A 154 -12.64 -19.75 15.91
N GLY A 155 -13.14 -18.62 16.40
CA GLY A 155 -12.76 -18.07 17.70
C GLY A 155 -11.35 -17.47 17.71
N ILE A 156 -11.10 -16.57 18.70
CA ILE A 156 -9.91 -15.70 18.70
C ILE A 156 -8.59 -16.48 18.87
N ASP A 157 -8.55 -17.51 19.73
CA ASP A 157 -7.33 -18.28 19.99
C ASP A 157 -6.92 -19.11 18.77
N THR A 158 -7.89 -19.70 18.05
CA THR A 158 -7.61 -20.41 16.80
C THR A 158 -7.12 -19.45 15.72
N MET A 159 -7.70 -18.25 15.62
CA MET A 159 -7.23 -17.21 14.70
C MET A 159 -5.79 -16.80 15.00
N ALA A 160 -5.43 -16.62 16.25
CA ALA A 160 -4.08 -16.22 16.67
C ALA A 160 -3.01 -17.25 16.30
N GLY A 161 -3.35 -18.54 16.28
CA GLY A 161 -2.44 -19.62 15.90
C GLY A 161 -2.41 -19.95 14.40
N SER A 162 -3.28 -19.35 13.58
CA SER A 162 -3.42 -19.66 12.16
C SER A 162 -2.50 -18.81 11.29
N ALA A 163 -1.78 -19.43 10.37
CA ALA A 163 -1.02 -18.74 9.33
C ALA A 163 -1.90 -18.24 8.16
N LEU A 164 -3.06 -18.89 7.93
CA LEU A 164 -3.99 -18.60 6.83
C LEU A 164 -5.44 -18.57 7.31
N VAL A 165 -5.73 -17.63 8.22
CA VAL A 165 -6.99 -17.51 8.95
C VAL A 165 -8.23 -17.60 8.08
N ALA A 166 -8.27 -16.90 6.94
CA ALA A 166 -9.41 -16.91 6.02
C ALA A 166 -9.60 -18.29 5.35
N SER A 167 -8.49 -18.98 5.04
CA SER A 167 -8.52 -20.33 4.48
C SER A 167 -9.05 -21.36 5.47
N ASP A 168 -8.60 -21.27 6.72
CA ASP A 168 -9.04 -22.18 7.78
C ASP A 168 -10.52 -22.00 8.10
N ALA A 169 -11.00 -20.74 8.17
CA ALA A 169 -12.41 -20.44 8.31
C ALA A 169 -13.25 -21.00 7.17
N ALA A 170 -12.76 -20.84 5.93
CA ALA A 170 -13.46 -21.35 4.76
C ALA A 170 -13.45 -22.88 4.69
N GLN A 171 -12.36 -23.54 5.08
CA GLN A 171 -12.32 -25.00 5.18
C GLN A 171 -13.35 -25.54 6.19
N ARG A 172 -13.50 -24.89 7.34
CA ARG A 172 -14.52 -25.27 8.31
C ARG A 172 -15.94 -25.07 7.77
N SER A 173 -16.18 -23.98 7.02
CA SER A 173 -17.52 -23.63 6.52
C SER A 173 -17.93 -24.36 5.24
N PHE A 174 -16.99 -24.60 4.33
CA PHE A 174 -17.25 -25.17 2.98
C PHE A 174 -16.55 -26.53 2.77
N GLY A 175 -15.89 -27.07 3.79
CA GLY A 175 -15.10 -28.29 3.65
C GLY A 175 -13.83 -28.09 2.82
N VAL A 176 -13.31 -29.17 2.22
CA VAL A 176 -12.02 -29.17 1.49
C VAL A 176 -11.97 -28.14 0.36
N ILE A 177 -13.10 -27.84 -0.27
CA ILE A 177 -13.19 -26.87 -1.37
C ILE A 177 -12.96 -25.43 -0.87
N GLY A 178 -13.27 -25.15 0.40
CA GLY A 178 -13.17 -23.80 0.99
C GLY A 178 -11.78 -23.18 0.89
N GLY A 179 -10.72 -23.94 1.15
CA GLY A 179 -9.34 -23.45 1.02
C GLY A 179 -8.99 -23.05 -0.42
N GLY A 180 -9.41 -23.84 -1.40
CA GLY A 180 -9.22 -23.54 -2.84
C GLY A 180 -10.00 -22.29 -3.27
N MET A 181 -11.23 -22.12 -2.80
CA MET A 181 -12.03 -20.91 -3.06
C MET A 181 -11.33 -19.66 -2.54
N VAL A 182 -10.83 -19.68 -1.30
CA VAL A 182 -10.11 -18.54 -0.73
C VAL A 182 -8.84 -18.24 -1.52
N ALA A 183 -8.06 -19.26 -1.89
CA ALA A 183 -6.87 -19.07 -2.71
C ALA A 183 -7.21 -18.41 -4.06
N LEU A 184 -8.28 -18.81 -4.72
CA LEU A 184 -8.76 -18.20 -5.96
C LEU A 184 -9.18 -16.73 -5.73
N PHE A 185 -9.93 -16.45 -4.66
CA PHE A 185 -10.37 -15.10 -4.34
C PHE A 185 -9.21 -14.15 -3.97
N ILE A 186 -8.21 -14.64 -3.25
CA ILE A 186 -6.97 -13.91 -2.99
C ILE A 186 -6.25 -13.62 -4.31
N CYS A 187 -6.13 -14.60 -5.20
CA CYS A 187 -5.50 -14.42 -6.51
C CYS A 187 -6.19 -13.31 -7.31
N ILE A 188 -7.51 -13.34 -7.44
CA ILE A 188 -8.30 -12.30 -8.11
C ILE A 188 -8.09 -10.93 -7.47
N SER A 189 -8.08 -10.87 -6.14
CA SER A 189 -7.89 -9.63 -5.40
C SER A 189 -6.49 -9.04 -5.62
N VAL A 190 -5.45 -9.86 -5.56
CA VAL A 190 -4.06 -9.44 -5.78
C VAL A 190 -3.85 -8.96 -7.22
N LEU A 191 -4.38 -9.67 -8.23
CA LEU A 191 -4.32 -9.23 -9.62
C LEU A 191 -4.98 -7.87 -9.82
N GLY A 192 -6.16 -7.64 -9.23
CA GLY A 192 -6.85 -6.37 -9.30
C GLY A 192 -6.07 -5.23 -8.62
N THR A 193 -5.46 -5.49 -7.47
CA THR A 193 -4.64 -4.49 -6.77
C THR A 193 -3.36 -4.19 -7.54
N THR A 194 -2.74 -5.19 -8.14
CA THR A 194 -1.52 -5.03 -8.95
C THR A 194 -1.77 -4.11 -10.15
N ILE A 195 -2.86 -4.31 -10.90
CA ILE A 195 -3.15 -3.44 -12.06
C ILE A 195 -3.46 -2.00 -11.64
N ALA A 196 -4.16 -1.79 -10.52
CA ALA A 196 -4.42 -0.47 -9.97
C ALA A 196 -3.12 0.27 -9.63
N ASN A 197 -2.18 -0.41 -8.97
CA ASN A 197 -0.89 0.13 -8.59
C ASN A 197 0.08 0.32 -9.78
N ILE A 198 -0.12 -0.37 -10.89
CA ILE A 198 0.62 -0.11 -12.14
C ILE A 198 0.07 1.12 -12.86
N LEU A 199 -1.24 1.37 -12.81
CA LEU A 199 -1.88 2.47 -13.54
C LEU A 199 -1.64 3.85 -12.91
N THR A 200 -1.59 3.94 -11.58
CA THR A 200 -1.70 5.22 -10.87
C THR A 200 -0.37 5.93 -10.63
N PRO A 201 0.70 5.31 -10.06
CA PRO A 201 1.95 6.00 -9.76
C PRO A 201 2.70 6.58 -10.97
N PRO A 202 2.70 5.97 -12.18
CA PRO A 202 3.36 6.56 -13.33
C PRO A 202 2.83 7.93 -13.75
N ARG A 203 1.58 8.27 -13.39
CA ARG A 203 1.00 9.60 -13.63
C ARG A 203 1.68 10.68 -12.81
N LEU A 204 2.04 10.37 -11.55
CA LEU A 204 2.82 11.28 -10.71
C LEU A 204 4.22 11.50 -11.30
N THR A 205 4.91 10.44 -11.69
CA THR A 205 6.23 10.52 -12.34
C THR A 205 6.17 11.30 -13.63
N PHE A 206 5.13 11.11 -14.43
CA PHE A 206 4.87 11.88 -15.66
C PHE A 206 4.69 13.38 -15.34
N ALA A 207 3.91 13.74 -14.33
CA ALA A 207 3.71 15.12 -13.90
C ALA A 207 5.03 15.75 -13.41
N MET A 208 5.79 15.05 -12.56
CA MET A 208 7.11 15.50 -12.09
C MET A 208 8.08 15.75 -13.25
N ALA A 209 8.06 14.90 -14.26
CA ALA A 209 8.91 15.06 -15.45
C ALA A 209 8.50 16.29 -16.26
N ARG A 210 7.21 16.57 -16.40
CA ARG A 210 6.70 17.78 -17.05
C ARG A 210 7.03 19.05 -16.27
N ASP A 211 7.05 18.95 -14.95
CA ASP A 211 7.47 20.06 -14.09
C ASP A 211 9.00 20.25 -14.07
N GLY A 212 9.76 19.38 -14.76
CA GLY A 212 11.21 19.46 -14.89
C GLY A 212 11.97 19.10 -13.61
N VAL A 213 11.35 18.37 -12.69
CA VAL A 213 11.97 17.84 -11.45
C VAL A 213 12.23 16.34 -11.53
N PHE A 214 12.13 15.77 -12.74
CA PHE A 214 12.44 14.38 -13.04
C PHE A 214 12.98 14.23 -14.48
N PHE A 215 13.36 13.03 -14.90
CA PHE A 215 13.85 12.77 -16.27
C PHE A 215 12.80 13.17 -17.30
N SER A 216 13.16 14.07 -18.22
CA SER A 216 12.24 14.61 -19.26
C SER A 216 11.63 13.53 -20.16
N ALA A 217 12.34 12.41 -20.35
CA ALA A 217 11.85 11.27 -21.10
C ALA A 217 10.54 10.67 -20.52
N ALA A 218 10.38 10.68 -19.19
CA ALA A 218 9.17 10.19 -18.53
C ALA A 218 7.95 11.10 -18.74
N GLY A 219 8.16 12.38 -19.08
CA GLY A 219 7.10 13.37 -19.37
C GLY A 219 6.55 13.31 -20.80
N LYS A 220 6.98 12.35 -21.62
CA LYS A 220 6.51 12.20 -23.00
C LYS A 220 5.30 11.28 -23.07
N VAL A 221 4.27 11.71 -23.81
CA VAL A 221 3.11 10.89 -24.17
C VAL A 221 3.47 10.03 -25.38
N HIS A 222 3.09 8.76 -25.35
CA HIS A 222 3.32 7.87 -26.49
C HIS A 222 2.45 8.29 -27.69
N PRO A 223 3.02 8.55 -28.88
CA PRO A 223 2.29 9.16 -30.00
C PRO A 223 1.14 8.30 -30.52
N ARG A 224 1.24 6.97 -30.45
CA ARG A 224 0.22 6.04 -30.94
C ARG A 224 -0.82 5.67 -29.89
N PHE A 225 -0.41 5.52 -28.63
CA PHE A 225 -1.27 4.96 -27.57
C PHE A 225 -1.85 6.03 -26.65
N ASN A 226 -1.35 7.28 -26.73
CA ASN A 226 -1.74 8.37 -25.83
C ASN A 226 -1.62 8.03 -24.33
N THR A 227 -0.62 7.25 -23.99
CA THR A 227 -0.32 6.80 -22.62
C THR A 227 1.00 7.41 -22.15
N PRO A 228 1.25 7.54 -20.83
CA PRO A 228 2.55 7.90 -20.28
C PRO A 228 3.52 6.72 -20.34
N GLY A 229 3.75 6.19 -21.57
CA GLY A 229 4.44 4.92 -21.78
C GLY A 229 5.84 4.87 -21.18
N ASN A 230 6.62 5.95 -21.30
CA ASN A 230 7.97 6.01 -20.75
C ASN A 230 7.97 5.99 -19.21
N ALA A 231 6.99 6.63 -18.56
CA ALA A 231 6.84 6.57 -17.12
C ALA A 231 6.47 5.15 -16.65
N LEU A 232 5.60 4.44 -17.40
CA LEU A 232 5.26 3.04 -17.12
C LEU A 232 6.49 2.13 -17.23
N VAL A 233 7.29 2.27 -18.30
CA VAL A 233 8.52 1.50 -18.49
C VAL A 233 9.53 1.80 -17.38
N PHE A 234 9.66 3.07 -16.98
CA PHE A 234 10.51 3.45 -15.87
C PHE A 234 10.14 2.72 -14.57
N HIS A 235 8.86 2.74 -14.19
CA HIS A 235 8.37 2.00 -13.02
C HIS A 235 8.62 0.49 -13.15
N TRP A 236 8.35 -0.09 -14.31
CA TRP A 236 8.56 -1.50 -14.58
C TRP A 236 10.04 -1.91 -14.38
N VAL A 237 10.99 -1.14 -14.92
CA VAL A 237 12.44 -1.41 -14.78
C VAL A 237 12.86 -1.41 -13.30
N PHE A 238 12.32 -0.48 -12.49
CA PHE A 238 12.64 -0.42 -11.07
C PHE A 238 11.93 -1.48 -10.22
N MET A 239 10.77 -1.97 -10.65
CA MET A 239 10.08 -3.08 -9.98
C MET A 239 10.83 -4.40 -10.09
N LEU A 240 11.51 -4.68 -11.22
CA LEU A 240 12.19 -5.95 -11.45
C LEU A 240 13.26 -6.27 -10.40
N PRO A 241 14.24 -5.39 -10.11
CA PRO A 241 15.21 -5.63 -9.05
C PRO A 241 14.56 -5.80 -7.68
N LEU A 242 13.51 -5.01 -7.37
CA LEU A 242 12.82 -5.12 -6.09
C LEU A 242 12.11 -6.46 -5.91
N ILE A 243 11.49 -7.00 -6.97
CA ILE A 243 10.89 -8.35 -6.94
C ILE A 243 11.97 -9.42 -6.74
N MET A 244 13.13 -9.27 -7.39
CA MET A 244 14.19 -10.26 -7.30
C MET A 244 14.93 -10.24 -5.96
N THR A 245 15.10 -9.07 -5.35
CA THR A 245 15.92 -8.88 -4.16
C THR A 245 15.13 -8.76 -2.86
N GLY A 246 13.91 -8.21 -2.90
CA GLY A 246 13.09 -7.95 -1.71
C GLY A 246 12.29 -9.18 -1.24
N SER A 247 12.15 -9.32 0.07
CA SER A 247 11.10 -10.16 0.64
C SER A 247 9.78 -9.38 0.74
N PHE A 248 8.65 -10.08 0.70
CA PHE A 248 7.34 -9.46 0.83
C PHE A 248 7.22 -8.60 2.11
N TYR A 249 7.64 -9.15 3.25
CA TYR A 249 7.53 -8.45 4.54
C TYR A 249 8.41 -7.21 4.60
N MET A 250 9.67 -7.31 4.15
CA MET A 250 10.59 -6.18 4.11
C MET A 250 10.06 -5.02 3.25
N LEU A 251 9.63 -5.33 2.03
CA LEU A 251 9.10 -4.31 1.12
C LEU A 251 7.82 -3.68 1.65
N THR A 252 6.96 -4.47 2.30
CA THR A 252 5.71 -4.00 2.91
C THR A 252 5.98 -3.06 4.08
N ASP A 253 6.88 -3.42 4.99
CA ASP A 253 7.24 -2.60 6.15
C ASP A 253 7.84 -1.26 5.72
N MET A 254 8.77 -1.28 4.74
CA MET A 254 9.35 -0.06 4.19
C MET A 254 8.29 0.82 3.51
N TYR A 255 7.38 0.21 2.74
CA TYR A 255 6.30 0.93 2.04
C TYR A 255 5.37 1.62 3.03
N ILE A 256 4.89 0.91 4.06
CA ILE A 256 4.00 1.47 5.07
C ILE A 256 4.68 2.62 5.79
N PHE A 257 5.94 2.45 6.20
CA PHE A 257 6.68 3.51 6.88
C PHE A 257 6.79 4.78 6.02
N ILE A 258 7.19 4.65 4.75
CA ILE A 258 7.33 5.78 3.81
C ILE A 258 5.96 6.46 3.59
N LEU A 259 4.91 5.67 3.40
CA LEU A 259 3.56 6.18 3.20
C LEU A 259 3.12 7.09 4.37
N TRP A 260 3.27 6.60 5.58
CA TRP A 260 2.88 7.34 6.78
C TRP A 260 3.83 8.49 7.10
N PHE A 261 5.10 8.37 6.75
CA PHE A 261 6.07 9.46 6.83
C PHE A 261 5.64 10.64 5.92
N PHE A 262 5.29 10.38 4.67
CA PHE A 262 4.80 11.45 3.78
C PHE A 262 3.43 11.98 4.20
N ASN A 263 2.60 11.16 4.83
CA ASN A 263 1.30 11.60 5.36
C ASN A 263 1.45 12.75 6.39
N LEU A 264 2.51 12.74 7.20
CA LEU A 264 2.82 13.87 8.10
C LEU A 264 2.97 15.19 7.34
N PHE A 265 3.65 15.19 6.19
CA PHE A 265 3.81 16.40 5.38
C PHE A 265 2.48 16.85 4.77
N PHE A 266 1.60 15.94 4.35
CA PHE A 266 0.26 16.31 3.89
C PHE A 266 -0.55 16.98 5.00
N ILE A 267 -0.51 16.45 6.22
CA ILE A 267 -1.24 17.03 7.35
C ILE A 267 -0.62 18.38 7.73
N ALA A 268 0.71 18.48 7.83
CA ALA A 268 1.41 19.74 8.09
C ALA A 268 1.11 20.78 7.00
N GLY A 269 1.00 20.36 5.75
CA GLY A 269 0.62 21.19 4.61
C GLY A 269 -0.71 21.91 4.80
N ILE A 270 -1.69 21.28 5.47
CA ILE A 270 -2.98 21.92 5.77
C ILE A 270 -2.79 23.21 6.57
N PHE A 271 -1.95 23.18 7.61
CA PHE A 271 -1.68 24.34 8.46
C PHE A 271 -0.89 25.41 7.71
N ILE A 272 0.17 25.01 6.98
CA ILE A 272 1.04 25.91 6.23
C ILE A 272 0.24 26.62 5.12
N LEU A 273 -0.53 25.89 4.34
CA LEU A 273 -1.32 26.44 3.23
C LEU A 273 -2.44 27.36 3.72
N ARG A 274 -3.06 27.04 4.86
CA ARG A 274 -4.06 27.95 5.46
C ARG A 274 -3.46 29.26 5.90
N LYS A 275 -2.22 29.23 6.40
CA LYS A 275 -1.49 30.45 6.80
C LYS A 275 -1.01 31.25 5.58
N ARG A 276 -0.51 30.58 4.54
CA ARG A 276 0.05 31.25 3.35
C ARG A 276 -1.01 31.74 2.37
N MET A 277 -2.16 31.09 2.31
CA MET A 277 -3.26 31.40 1.38
C MET A 277 -4.57 31.54 2.14
N PRO A 278 -4.76 32.57 2.98
CA PRO A 278 -5.94 32.72 3.83
C PRO A 278 -7.23 32.95 3.03
N VAL A 279 -7.14 33.60 1.88
CA VAL A 279 -8.27 34.00 1.01
C VAL A 279 -8.60 32.93 -0.06
N ALA A 280 -7.81 31.86 -0.15
CA ALA A 280 -8.07 30.82 -1.15
C ALA A 280 -9.44 30.18 -0.96
N ASP A 281 -10.19 30.03 -2.06
CA ASP A 281 -11.45 29.29 -2.05
C ASP A 281 -11.20 27.82 -1.66
N ARG A 282 -11.99 27.32 -0.70
CA ARG A 282 -11.92 25.96 -0.19
C ARG A 282 -13.28 25.31 -0.27
N PRO A 283 -13.58 24.63 -1.38
CA PRO A 283 -14.87 23.97 -1.59
C PRO A 283 -15.18 22.95 -0.48
N TYR A 284 -14.14 22.36 0.12
CA TYR A 284 -14.26 21.46 1.27
C TYR A 284 -13.56 22.05 2.50
N LYS A 285 -14.30 22.15 3.58
CA LYS A 285 -13.78 22.59 4.89
C LYS A 285 -13.49 21.38 5.76
N VAL A 286 -12.24 21.25 6.21
CA VAL A 286 -11.83 20.14 7.11
C VAL A 286 -12.65 20.23 8.40
N TRP A 287 -13.41 19.17 8.69
CA TRP A 287 -14.22 19.07 9.90
C TRP A 287 -13.33 19.03 11.15
N GLY A 288 -13.78 19.73 12.22
CA GLY A 288 -13.04 19.76 13.49
C GLY A 288 -11.68 20.46 13.44
N TYR A 289 -11.43 21.32 12.45
CA TYR A 289 -10.19 22.10 12.40
C TYR A 289 -10.13 23.13 13.57
N PRO A 290 -8.96 23.31 14.26
CA PRO A 290 -7.65 22.66 13.97
C PRO A 290 -7.43 21.32 14.68
N TRP A 291 -8.32 20.93 15.59
CA TRP A 291 -8.09 19.83 16.54
C TRP A 291 -7.96 18.46 15.86
N MET A 292 -8.83 18.15 14.91
CA MET A 292 -8.77 16.86 14.19
C MET A 292 -7.44 16.67 13.43
N PRO A 293 -6.98 17.64 12.61
CA PRO A 293 -5.64 17.53 11.99
C PRO A 293 -4.50 17.43 13.00
N VAL A 294 -4.57 18.14 14.15
CA VAL A 294 -3.56 18.03 15.21
C VAL A 294 -3.54 16.63 15.80
N LEU A 295 -4.69 16.08 16.14
CA LEU A 295 -4.82 14.74 16.70
C LEU A 295 -4.28 13.67 15.75
N VAL A 296 -4.64 13.76 14.47
CA VAL A 296 -4.13 12.83 13.44
C VAL A 296 -2.62 12.99 13.23
N PHE A 297 -2.08 14.23 13.28
CA PHE A 297 -0.66 14.48 13.20
C PHE A 297 0.11 13.85 14.37
N LEU A 298 -0.38 14.06 15.59
CA LEU A 298 0.23 13.48 16.79
C LEU A 298 0.16 11.95 16.80
N GLY A 299 -1.00 11.37 16.46
CA GLY A 299 -1.17 9.93 16.37
C GLY A 299 -0.25 9.29 15.32
N ASN A 300 -0.15 9.90 14.15
CA ASN A 300 0.76 9.45 13.09
C ASN A 300 2.24 9.60 13.50
N SER A 301 2.60 10.71 14.16
CA SER A 301 3.96 10.90 14.68
C SER A 301 4.31 9.84 15.74
N LEU A 302 3.40 9.57 16.66
CA LEU A 302 3.59 8.54 17.67
C LEU A 302 3.74 7.15 17.04
N PHE A 303 2.91 6.81 16.06
CA PHE A 303 3.01 5.56 15.31
C PHE A 303 4.41 5.40 14.68
N LEU A 304 4.90 6.40 13.95
CA LEU A 304 6.22 6.36 13.32
C LEU A 304 7.36 6.23 14.33
N LEU A 305 7.29 6.96 15.46
CA LEU A 305 8.29 6.85 16.53
C LEU A 305 8.32 5.44 17.12
N LEU A 306 7.16 4.82 17.34
CA LEU A 306 7.08 3.46 17.85
C LEU A 306 7.56 2.42 16.83
N VAL A 307 7.31 2.63 15.53
CA VAL A 307 7.87 1.76 14.47
C VAL A 307 9.41 1.85 14.46
N ILE A 308 9.97 3.07 14.52
CA ILE A 308 11.43 3.27 14.61
C ILE A 308 11.99 2.59 15.86
N TYR A 309 11.34 2.80 17.02
CA TYR A 309 11.76 2.16 18.27
C TYR A 309 11.77 0.64 18.17
N LYS A 310 10.69 0.04 17.62
CA LYS A 310 10.60 -1.41 17.36
C LYS A 310 11.73 -1.90 16.47
N ASP A 311 12.00 -1.21 15.36
CA ASP A 311 13.02 -1.62 14.39
C ASP A 311 14.43 -1.52 14.98
N VAL A 312 14.72 -0.45 15.73
CA VAL A 312 16.01 -0.25 16.39
C VAL A 312 16.23 -1.29 17.49
N THR A 313 15.23 -1.56 18.32
CA THR A 313 15.35 -2.59 19.37
C THR A 313 15.53 -3.99 18.79
N ALA A 314 14.78 -4.34 17.73
CA ALA A 314 14.93 -5.62 17.04
C ALA A 314 16.33 -5.80 16.43
N TYR A 315 16.92 -4.71 15.90
CA TYR A 315 18.28 -4.71 15.37
C TYR A 315 19.32 -4.88 16.50
N LEU A 316 19.19 -4.14 17.59
CA LEU A 316 20.11 -4.23 18.73
C LEU A 316 20.06 -5.60 19.42
N GLU A 317 18.92 -6.25 19.42
CA GLU A 317 18.73 -7.62 19.95
C GLU A 317 19.17 -8.71 18.95
N GLY A 318 19.66 -8.35 17.77
CA GLY A 318 20.08 -9.29 16.74
C GLY A 318 18.93 -10.08 16.08
N LYS A 319 17.69 -9.66 16.31
CA LYS A 319 16.49 -10.28 15.71
C LYS A 319 16.23 -9.83 14.28
N SER A 320 16.82 -8.72 13.87
CA SER A 320 16.70 -8.17 12.53
C SER A 320 18.07 -7.73 12.01
N ILE A 321 18.36 -8.02 10.75
CA ILE A 321 19.59 -7.61 10.07
C ILE A 321 19.49 -6.17 9.57
N LEU A 322 18.26 -5.67 9.40
CA LEU A 322 17.97 -4.37 8.80
C LEU A 322 16.99 -3.58 9.67
N MET A 323 17.26 -2.29 9.79
CA MET A 323 16.30 -1.31 10.30
C MET A 323 15.48 -0.76 9.12
N ASN A 324 14.35 -1.40 8.81
CA ASN A 324 13.51 -1.07 7.64
C ASN A 324 13.10 0.42 7.61
N SER A 325 12.76 1.00 8.76
CA SER A 325 12.39 2.42 8.90
C SER A 325 13.57 3.36 8.59
N VAL A 326 14.78 3.03 9.05
CA VAL A 326 15.99 3.84 8.79
C VAL A 326 16.39 3.76 7.31
N ALA A 327 16.35 2.57 6.72
CA ALA A 327 16.59 2.39 5.29
C ALA A 327 15.60 3.18 4.44
N ALA A 328 14.33 3.18 4.80
CA ALA A 328 13.28 3.96 4.15
C ALA A 328 13.53 5.48 4.24
N ILE A 329 13.96 5.99 5.40
CA ILE A 329 14.35 7.40 5.56
C ILE A 329 15.54 7.75 4.65
N ILE A 330 16.58 6.93 4.64
CA ILE A 330 17.78 7.19 3.83
C ILE A 330 17.43 7.22 2.35
N MET A 331 16.63 6.27 1.86
CA MET A 331 16.15 6.26 0.47
C MET A 331 15.36 7.53 0.15
N THR A 332 14.51 8.00 1.07
CA THR A 332 13.74 9.23 0.89
C THR A 332 14.65 10.46 0.85
N VAL A 333 15.60 10.56 1.77
CA VAL A 333 16.56 11.67 1.85
C VAL A 333 17.46 11.70 0.62
N ALA A 334 17.85 10.55 0.07
CA ALA A 334 18.60 10.46 -1.18
C ALA A 334 17.85 11.09 -2.39
N GLY A 335 16.54 11.23 -2.32
CA GLY A 335 15.75 11.96 -3.30
C GLY A 335 15.99 13.48 -3.30
N ILE A 336 16.44 14.07 -2.17
CA ILE A 336 16.66 15.52 -2.07
C ILE A 336 17.80 16.02 -3.00
N PRO A 337 19.01 15.42 -3.01
CA PRO A 337 20.04 15.76 -3.97
C PRO A 337 19.59 15.62 -5.43
N LEU A 338 18.83 14.55 -5.74
CA LEU A 338 18.28 14.33 -7.07
C LEU A 338 17.31 15.45 -7.48
N TYR A 339 16.45 15.90 -6.58
CA TYR A 339 15.55 17.05 -6.82
C TYR A 339 16.34 18.33 -7.16
N TYR A 340 17.38 18.66 -6.36
CA TYR A 340 18.19 19.84 -6.62
C TYR A 340 19.00 19.73 -7.90
N PHE A 341 19.49 18.54 -8.25
CA PHE A 341 20.17 18.27 -9.52
C PHE A 341 19.24 18.55 -10.72
N PHE A 342 18.01 18.03 -10.73
CA PHE A 342 17.06 18.29 -11.80
C PHE A 342 16.64 19.76 -11.86
N LYS A 343 16.43 20.40 -10.72
CA LYS A 343 16.09 21.83 -10.64
C LYS A 343 17.21 22.72 -11.20
N TRP A 344 18.46 22.41 -10.87
CA TRP A 344 19.63 23.10 -11.41
C TRP A 344 19.71 22.92 -12.93
N ARG A 345 19.60 21.69 -13.42
CA ARG A 345 19.62 21.38 -14.86
C ARG A 345 18.54 22.14 -15.63
N ARG A 346 17.33 22.25 -15.06
CA ARG A 346 16.25 23.05 -15.64
C ARG A 346 16.60 24.53 -15.75
N GLY A 347 17.27 25.08 -14.73
CA GLY A 347 17.76 26.47 -14.73
C GLY A 347 18.74 26.72 -15.85
N VAL A 348 19.70 25.82 -16.08
CA VAL A 348 20.69 25.90 -17.15
C VAL A 348 20.02 25.85 -18.53
N MET A 349 19.11 24.90 -18.78
CA MET A 349 18.39 24.80 -20.05
C MET A 349 17.55 26.04 -20.38
N ARG A 350 16.93 26.70 -19.37
CA ARG A 350 16.19 27.95 -19.58
C ARG A 350 17.08 29.15 -19.94
N ILE A 351 18.34 29.11 -19.59
CA ILE A 351 19.32 30.16 -19.95
C ILE A 351 19.77 29.95 -21.39
N GLU A 352 20.01 28.70 -21.82
CA GLU A 352 20.40 28.34 -23.18
C GLU A 352 19.28 28.64 -24.20
N ASP A 353 18.00 28.44 -23.87
CA ASP A 353 16.85 28.77 -24.73
C ASP A 353 16.59 30.29 -24.87
N ARG A 354 17.28 31.13 -24.12
CA ARG A 354 17.14 32.60 -24.18
C ARG A 354 18.34 33.31 -24.81
N GLY A 355 19.38 32.60 -25.16
CA GLY A 355 20.54 33.09 -25.92
C GLY A 355 20.47 32.71 -27.37
#